data_3c43ff7c4c9fb1bf03e27861a840242e
#
_entry.id   3c43ff7c4c9fb1bf03e27861a840242e
#
_cell.length_a   1.000
_cell.length_b   1.000
_cell.length_c   1.000
_cell.angle_alpha   90.00
_cell.angle_beta   90.00
_cell.angle_gamma   90.00
#
_symmetry.space_group_name_H-M   'P 1'
#
loop_
_entity.id
_entity.type
_entity.pdbx_description
1 polymer ?
#
loop_
_entity_poly.entity_id
_entity_poly.type
_entity_poly.pdbx_seq_one_letter_code
_entity_poly.pdbx_strand_id
1 'polypeptide(L)'
;IDIPRANTIIINRADNYGLSQLYQLRGRVGRSNRRAYAYLLIPSELELTPIARRRLSAIREFSDLGAGFRLAALDLELRGAGNILGGQQSGHLDALGFDLYTKMLDRTIAEIRGDEIADEINVSINLGVDVSIPKEYVVEASQRLRTYKRISSAESEDDLVAIHREIEDRYGRIPEPVENLFLFGRLRKLAERIGIVSIDRVSGGIAIKLSENAKVLPEKLMEVLEETEGASFSPSGILRIAEVPENPLSASIKVLETIRS
;
A
#
# COMPACT_ATOMS: atom_id res chain seq x y z
N ILE A 1 -7.99 -6.69 23.93
CA ILE A 1 -7.86 -6.87 25.40
C ILE A 1 -6.51 -6.28 25.78
N ASP A 2 -6.53 -5.27 26.65
CA ASP A 2 -5.33 -4.66 27.21
C ASP A 2 -5.12 -5.21 28.62
N ILE A 3 -4.01 -5.91 28.84
CA ILE A 3 -3.66 -6.49 30.14
C ILE A 3 -2.27 -5.94 30.55
N PRO A 4 -2.22 -4.78 31.23
CA PRO A 4 -0.96 -4.09 31.50
C PRO A 4 0.02 -4.91 32.35
N ARG A 5 -0.45 -5.89 33.11
CA ARG A 5 0.38 -6.76 33.98
C ARG A 5 0.84 -8.06 33.31
N ALA A 6 0.33 -8.38 32.10
CA ALA A 6 0.75 -9.58 31.39
C ALA A 6 2.14 -9.35 30.76
N ASN A 7 3.10 -10.15 31.18
CA ASN A 7 4.47 -10.13 30.64
C ASN A 7 4.79 -11.35 29.77
N THR A 8 3.87 -12.28 29.64
CA THR A 8 4.07 -13.52 28.87
C THR A 8 2.85 -13.84 28.04
N ILE A 9 3.08 -14.17 26.77
CA ILE A 9 2.08 -14.69 25.84
C ILE A 9 2.55 -16.00 25.25
N ILE A 10 1.63 -16.96 25.13
CA ILE A 10 1.88 -18.25 24.48
C ILE A 10 0.92 -18.37 23.30
N ILE A 11 1.45 -18.52 22.10
CA ILE A 11 0.68 -18.65 20.86
C ILE A 11 0.80 -20.07 20.36
N ASN A 12 -0.31 -20.84 20.47
CA ASN A 12 -0.35 -22.21 20.00
C ASN A 12 -0.53 -22.25 18.48
N ARG A 13 0.14 -23.21 17.81
CA ARG A 13 0.12 -23.36 16.35
C ARG A 13 0.43 -22.05 15.64
N ALA A 14 1.52 -21.42 16.03
CA ALA A 14 1.98 -20.14 15.48
C ALA A 14 2.23 -20.21 13.95
N ASP A 15 2.46 -21.39 13.40
CA ASP A 15 2.58 -21.67 11.97
C ASP A 15 1.33 -21.31 11.16
N ASN A 16 0.14 -21.32 11.78
CA ASN A 16 -1.13 -21.02 11.13
C ASN A 16 -1.45 -19.53 11.07
N TYR A 17 -0.72 -18.68 11.80
CA TYR A 17 -0.96 -17.25 11.84
C TYR A 17 -0.18 -16.50 10.75
N GLY A 18 -0.79 -15.43 10.22
CA GLY A 18 -0.10 -14.45 9.38
C GLY A 18 0.95 -13.66 10.16
N LEU A 19 1.93 -13.11 9.45
CA LEU A 19 3.04 -12.36 10.06
C LEU A 19 2.53 -11.15 10.86
N SER A 20 1.59 -10.40 10.30
CA SER A 20 0.94 -9.26 10.95
C SER A 20 0.16 -9.66 12.20
N GLN A 21 -0.53 -10.80 12.18
CA GLN A 21 -1.26 -11.33 13.35
C GLN A 21 -0.30 -11.70 14.49
N LEU A 22 0.79 -12.40 14.17
CA LEU A 22 1.82 -12.74 15.16
C LEU A 22 2.44 -11.50 15.79
N TYR A 23 2.71 -10.48 14.99
CA TYR A 23 3.24 -9.21 15.47
C TYR A 23 2.26 -8.50 16.40
N GLN A 24 0.97 -8.41 16.04
CA GLN A 24 -0.06 -7.82 16.88
C GLN A 24 -0.25 -8.57 18.20
N LEU A 25 -0.26 -9.93 18.16
CA LEU A 25 -0.36 -10.75 19.36
C LEU A 25 0.83 -10.55 20.29
N ARG A 26 2.05 -10.52 19.72
CA ARG A 26 3.27 -10.23 20.48
C ARG A 26 3.22 -8.82 21.10
N GLY A 27 2.69 -7.84 20.39
CA GLY A 27 2.54 -6.46 20.87
C GLY A 27 1.53 -6.29 22.03
N ARG A 28 0.84 -7.38 22.44
CA ARG A 28 -0.06 -7.37 23.61
C ARG A 28 0.67 -7.52 24.93
N VAL A 29 1.96 -7.92 24.92
CA VAL A 29 2.83 -7.98 26.09
C VAL A 29 4.00 -7.01 25.93
N GLY A 30 4.65 -6.64 27.04
CA GLY A 30 5.82 -5.75 27.01
C GLY A 30 5.47 -4.26 27.01
N ARG A 31 4.30 -3.86 27.48
CA ARG A 31 3.87 -2.46 27.61
C ARG A 31 4.27 -1.82 28.94
N SER A 32 5.09 -2.50 29.73
CA SER A 32 5.64 -2.00 30.98
C SER A 32 7.17 -2.06 30.94
N ASN A 33 7.84 -1.51 31.93
CA ASN A 33 9.29 -1.58 32.10
C ASN A 33 9.82 -2.97 32.49
N ARG A 34 8.95 -4.00 32.50
CA ARG A 34 9.31 -5.38 32.79
C ARG A 34 9.61 -6.14 31.51
N ARG A 35 10.55 -7.07 31.58
CA ARG A 35 10.88 -7.98 30.48
C ARG A 35 9.67 -8.83 30.10
N ALA A 36 9.35 -8.89 28.81
CA ALA A 36 8.23 -9.66 28.29
C ALA A 36 8.69 -10.83 27.42
N TYR A 37 7.88 -11.88 27.37
CA TYR A 37 8.18 -13.11 26.66
C TYR A 37 7.01 -13.51 25.77
N ALA A 38 7.33 -13.88 24.53
CA ALA A 38 6.36 -14.44 23.59
C ALA A 38 6.83 -15.83 23.15
N TYR A 39 6.09 -16.87 23.51
CA TYR A 39 6.37 -18.24 23.12
C TYR A 39 5.49 -18.62 21.92
N LEU A 40 6.13 -18.95 20.81
CA LEU A 40 5.48 -19.41 19.59
C LEU A 40 5.60 -20.93 19.54
N LEU A 41 4.50 -21.62 19.85
CA LEU A 41 4.45 -23.09 19.77
C LEU A 41 4.20 -23.50 18.31
N ILE A 42 5.06 -24.33 17.78
CA ILE A 42 5.05 -24.85 16.42
C ILE A 42 5.10 -26.36 16.42
N PRO A 43 4.59 -27.04 15.39
CA PRO A 43 4.85 -28.48 15.18
C PRO A 43 6.32 -28.72 14.87
N SER A 44 6.68 -29.98 14.59
CA SER A 44 8.06 -30.26 14.19
C SER A 44 8.49 -29.44 12.98
N GLU A 45 9.76 -29.04 12.91
CA GLU A 45 10.26 -28.21 11.80
C GLU A 45 10.07 -28.86 10.42
N LEU A 46 9.98 -30.19 10.35
CA LEU A 46 9.73 -30.95 9.14
C LEU A 46 8.31 -30.76 8.59
N GLU A 47 7.35 -30.42 9.45
CA GLU A 47 5.95 -30.21 9.08
C GLU A 47 5.65 -28.77 8.68
N LEU A 48 6.60 -27.84 8.89
CA LEU A 48 6.42 -26.43 8.55
C LEU A 48 6.51 -26.19 7.04
N THR A 49 5.54 -25.48 6.50
CA THR A 49 5.64 -24.98 5.13
C THR A 49 6.81 -23.98 5.00
N PRO A 50 7.44 -23.84 3.82
CA PRO A 50 8.50 -22.85 3.59
C PRO A 50 8.06 -21.41 3.96
N ILE A 51 6.80 -21.05 3.69
CA ILE A 51 6.24 -19.74 4.02
C ILE A 51 6.08 -19.57 5.53
N ALA A 52 5.58 -20.58 6.24
CA ALA A 52 5.45 -20.52 7.70
C ALA A 52 6.82 -20.37 8.37
N ARG A 53 7.83 -21.10 7.88
CA ARG A 53 9.21 -21.01 8.37
C ARG A 53 9.79 -19.61 8.20
N ARG A 54 9.61 -18.98 7.03
CA ARG A 54 10.05 -17.60 6.77
C ARG A 54 9.35 -16.59 7.67
N ARG A 55 8.03 -16.71 7.89
CA ARG A 55 7.27 -15.83 8.80
C ARG A 55 7.76 -15.94 10.25
N LEU A 56 7.98 -17.16 10.73
CA LEU A 56 8.47 -17.40 12.09
C LEU A 56 9.90 -16.89 12.30
N SER A 57 10.77 -17.07 11.30
CA SER A 57 12.13 -16.50 11.31
C SER A 57 12.10 -14.98 11.38
N ALA A 58 11.22 -14.36 10.62
CA ALA A 58 11.06 -12.91 10.61
C ALA A 58 10.62 -12.36 11.98
N ILE A 59 9.62 -12.98 12.63
CA ILE A 59 9.18 -12.58 13.98
C ILE A 59 10.32 -12.72 15.00
N ARG A 60 11.18 -13.71 14.86
CA ARG A 60 12.35 -13.93 15.72
C ARG A 60 13.44 -12.90 15.49
N GLU A 61 13.74 -12.58 14.23
CA GLU A 61 14.78 -11.64 13.83
C GLU A 61 14.41 -10.20 14.16
N PHE A 62 13.17 -9.84 13.94
CA PHE A 62 12.65 -8.48 14.19
C PHE A 62 12.03 -8.36 15.58
N SER A 63 12.79 -8.66 16.63
CA SER A 63 12.32 -8.60 18.01
C SER A 63 12.27 -7.20 18.61
N ASP A 64 12.87 -6.20 17.97
CA ASP A 64 12.98 -4.85 18.51
C ASP A 64 11.68 -4.03 18.37
N LEU A 65 11.44 -3.12 19.33
CA LEU A 65 10.38 -2.11 19.24
C LEU A 65 10.63 -1.25 17.99
N GLY A 66 9.59 -1.12 17.14
CA GLY A 66 9.69 -0.39 15.86
C GLY A 66 9.96 -1.28 14.64
N ALA A 67 10.14 -2.60 14.82
CA ALA A 67 10.30 -3.53 13.72
C ALA A 67 9.01 -3.79 12.91
N GLY A 68 7.87 -3.22 13.34
CA GLY A 68 6.57 -3.39 12.68
C GLY A 68 6.60 -3.06 11.19
N PHE A 69 7.35 -2.02 10.84
CA PHE A 69 7.59 -1.62 9.47
C PHE A 69 8.30 -2.70 8.63
N ARG A 70 9.40 -3.27 9.14
CA ARG A 70 10.15 -4.33 8.45
C ARG A 70 9.33 -5.60 8.29
N LEU A 71 8.49 -5.89 9.29
CA LEU A 71 7.58 -7.03 9.27
C LEU A 71 6.43 -6.86 8.27
N ALA A 72 5.82 -5.68 8.20
CA ALA A 72 4.77 -5.39 7.23
C ALA A 72 5.29 -5.52 5.80
N ALA A 73 6.49 -5.06 5.57
CA ALA A 73 7.18 -5.15 4.30
C ALA A 73 7.51 -6.59 3.90
N LEU A 74 7.96 -7.40 4.86
CA LEU A 74 8.21 -8.82 4.61
C LEU A 74 6.90 -9.61 4.44
N ASP A 75 5.81 -9.24 5.12
CA ASP A 75 4.49 -9.85 4.92
C ASP A 75 3.97 -9.59 3.50
N LEU A 76 4.19 -8.38 2.99
CA LEU A 76 3.92 -8.03 1.59
C LEU A 76 4.73 -8.89 0.61
N GLU A 77 6.03 -9.02 0.85
CA GLU A 77 6.92 -9.86 0.02
C GLU A 77 6.54 -11.34 0.07
N LEU A 78 6.16 -11.86 1.23
CA LEU A 78 5.75 -13.25 1.41
C LEU A 78 4.38 -13.53 0.78
N ARG A 79 3.48 -12.57 0.74
CA ARG A 79 2.18 -12.67 0.06
C ARG A 79 2.35 -12.64 -1.45
N GLY A 80 3.21 -11.78 -2.00
CA GLY A 80 3.55 -11.76 -3.42
C GLY A 80 4.23 -13.05 -3.90
N ALA A 81 5.08 -13.67 -3.07
CA ALA A 81 5.72 -14.94 -3.39
C ALA A 81 4.80 -16.18 -3.27
N GLY A 82 3.70 -16.08 -2.49
CA GLY A 82 2.74 -17.18 -2.29
C GLY A 82 1.71 -17.34 -3.40
N ASN A 83 1.57 -16.36 -4.28
CA ASN A 83 0.52 -16.33 -5.31
C ASN A 83 0.95 -16.93 -6.66
N ILE A 84 2.05 -17.69 -6.71
CA ILE A 84 2.52 -18.40 -7.90
C ILE A 84 1.57 -19.57 -8.31
N LEU A 85 0.56 -19.87 -7.49
CA LEU A 85 -0.38 -20.98 -7.74
C LEU A 85 -1.75 -20.58 -8.30
N GLY A 86 -1.99 -19.30 -8.64
CA GLY A 86 -3.26 -18.85 -9.20
C GLY A 86 -3.08 -17.73 -10.21
N GLY A 87 -2.83 -18.10 -11.46
CA GLY A 87 -2.44 -17.21 -12.55
C GLY A 87 -3.51 -16.26 -13.10
N GLN A 88 -4.26 -15.50 -12.31
CA GLN A 88 -5.19 -14.48 -12.85
C GLN A 88 -5.50 -13.28 -11.93
N GLN A 89 -4.86 -13.11 -10.76
CA GLN A 89 -5.16 -12.01 -9.83
C GLN A 89 -3.94 -11.25 -9.28
N SER A 90 -2.74 -11.42 -9.83
CA SER A 90 -1.50 -10.88 -9.26
C SER A 90 -1.42 -9.34 -9.22
N GLY A 91 -1.87 -8.65 -10.25
CA GLY A 91 -1.78 -7.18 -10.32
C GLY A 91 -2.69 -6.44 -9.32
N HIS A 92 -3.82 -7.04 -8.94
CA HIS A 92 -4.77 -6.42 -7.99
C HIS A 92 -4.31 -6.53 -6.53
N LEU A 93 -3.61 -7.63 -6.20
CA LEU A 93 -3.07 -7.88 -4.87
C LEU A 93 -1.82 -7.03 -4.57
N ASP A 94 -1.02 -6.69 -5.56
CA ASP A 94 0.18 -5.88 -5.38
C ASP A 94 -0.15 -4.41 -5.13
N ALA A 95 -1.16 -3.86 -5.82
CA ALA A 95 -1.67 -2.50 -5.57
C ALA A 95 -2.34 -2.40 -4.19
N LEU A 96 -3.18 -3.38 -3.79
CA LEU A 96 -3.76 -3.49 -2.46
C LEU A 96 -2.69 -3.67 -1.37
N GLY A 97 -1.64 -4.42 -1.67
CA GLY A 97 -0.51 -4.61 -0.77
C GLY A 97 0.27 -3.33 -0.50
N PHE A 98 0.51 -2.53 -1.53
CA PHE A 98 1.19 -1.24 -1.41
C PHE A 98 0.34 -0.22 -0.64
N ASP A 99 -0.97 -0.14 -0.90
CA ASP A 99 -1.89 0.73 -0.18
C ASP A 99 -2.00 0.35 1.31
N LEU A 100 -2.11 -0.94 1.60
CA LEU A 100 -2.09 -1.43 2.98
C LEU A 100 -0.77 -1.13 3.69
N TYR A 101 0.35 -1.27 2.98
CA TYR A 101 1.67 -0.97 3.48
C TYR A 101 1.84 0.52 3.82
N THR A 102 1.42 1.43 2.95
CA THR A 102 1.44 2.87 3.20
C THR A 102 0.57 3.24 4.39
N LYS A 103 -0.63 2.71 4.47
CA LYS A 103 -1.53 2.93 5.61
C LYS A 103 -0.94 2.47 6.96
N MET A 104 -0.28 1.31 6.97
CA MET A 104 0.40 0.83 8.18
C MET A 104 1.61 1.68 8.53
N LEU A 105 2.32 2.21 7.54
CA LEU A 105 3.45 3.11 7.75
C LEU A 105 3.00 4.45 8.36
N ASP A 106 1.99 5.07 7.77
CA ASP A 106 1.44 6.36 8.22
C ASP A 106 0.90 6.25 9.65
N ARG A 107 0.20 5.15 9.94
CA ARG A 107 -0.30 4.85 11.28
C ARG A 107 0.83 4.67 12.31
N THR A 108 1.90 3.97 11.94
CA THR A 108 3.05 3.76 12.82
C THR A 108 3.82 5.07 13.06
N ILE A 109 3.91 5.94 12.05
CA ILE A 109 4.54 7.27 12.18
C ILE A 109 3.72 8.16 13.09
N ALA A 110 2.39 8.20 12.92
CA ALA A 110 1.48 8.95 13.79
C ALA A 110 1.54 8.46 15.25
N GLU A 111 1.52 7.15 15.48
CA GLU A 111 1.69 6.55 16.81
C GLU A 111 3.04 6.93 17.47
N ILE A 112 4.13 6.99 16.70
CA ILE A 112 5.46 7.38 17.21
C ILE A 112 5.52 8.87 17.52
N ARG A 113 4.83 9.71 16.75
CA ARG A 113 4.79 11.16 16.95
C ARG A 113 3.82 11.58 18.06
N GLY A 114 2.92 10.68 18.50
CA GLY A 114 1.85 11.02 19.45
C GLY A 114 0.77 11.90 18.86
N ASP A 115 0.69 11.95 17.52
CA ASP A 115 -0.33 12.70 16.82
C ASP A 115 -1.66 11.94 16.95
N GLU A 116 -2.76 12.67 17.20
CA GLU A 116 -4.10 12.10 17.03
C GLU A 116 -4.23 11.67 15.57
N ILE A 117 -4.57 10.39 15.36
CA ILE A 117 -4.82 9.84 14.03
C ILE A 117 -6.08 10.55 13.52
N ALA A 118 -5.89 11.67 12.81
CA ALA A 118 -6.97 12.25 12.04
C ALA A 118 -7.40 11.19 11.03
N ASP A 119 -8.71 10.99 10.87
CA ASP A 119 -9.27 10.24 9.75
C ASP A 119 -8.96 11.01 8.45
N GLU A 120 -7.71 10.95 8.00
CA GLU A 120 -7.33 11.41 6.67
C GLU A 120 -8.13 10.61 5.66
N ILE A 121 -8.69 11.28 4.69
CA ILE A 121 -9.44 10.69 3.58
C ILE A 121 -8.47 9.74 2.84
N ASN A 122 -8.48 8.49 3.25
CA ASN A 122 -7.66 7.46 2.62
C ASN A 122 -8.27 7.11 1.27
N VAL A 123 -7.68 7.64 0.20
CA VAL A 123 -8.10 7.34 -1.17
C VAL A 123 -7.87 5.86 -1.47
N SER A 124 -8.90 5.17 -1.90
CA SER A 124 -8.80 3.78 -2.39
C SER A 124 -8.58 3.78 -3.89
N ILE A 125 -7.50 3.16 -4.38
CA ILE A 125 -7.17 3.10 -5.82
C ILE A 125 -7.08 1.64 -6.25
N ASN A 126 -8.04 1.19 -7.10
CA ASN A 126 -8.14 -0.17 -7.58
C ASN A 126 -8.25 -0.19 -9.12
N LEU A 127 -7.16 0.03 -9.81
CA LEU A 127 -7.12 0.12 -11.27
C LEU A 127 -6.65 -1.16 -11.96
N GLY A 128 -6.26 -2.20 -11.19
CA GLY A 128 -5.81 -3.47 -11.74
C GLY A 128 -4.47 -3.40 -12.49
N VAL A 129 -3.60 -2.46 -12.09
CA VAL A 129 -2.27 -2.24 -12.67
C VAL A 129 -1.21 -2.78 -11.72
N ASP A 130 -0.19 -3.44 -12.27
CA ASP A 130 0.96 -3.88 -11.49
C ASP A 130 1.83 -2.67 -11.11
N VAL A 131 2.04 -2.49 -9.81
CA VAL A 131 2.84 -1.40 -9.21
C VAL A 131 3.98 -1.96 -8.36
N SER A 132 4.45 -3.16 -8.67
CA SER A 132 5.52 -3.83 -7.94
C SER A 132 6.93 -3.41 -8.40
N ILE A 133 7.91 -3.57 -7.50
CA ILE A 133 9.33 -3.49 -7.87
C ILE A 133 9.84 -4.92 -8.09
N PRO A 134 10.11 -5.34 -9.35
CA PRO A 134 10.55 -6.68 -9.65
C PRO A 134 11.86 -7.03 -8.91
N LYS A 135 11.97 -8.28 -8.45
CA LYS A 135 13.18 -8.77 -7.77
C LYS A 135 14.40 -8.78 -8.69
N GLU A 136 14.16 -8.95 -9.96
CA GLU A 136 15.18 -8.96 -11.02
C GLU A 136 15.73 -7.55 -11.24
N TYR A 137 14.92 -6.51 -11.01
CA TYR A 137 15.32 -5.12 -11.15
C TYR A 137 16.06 -4.60 -9.91
N VAL A 138 15.52 -4.83 -8.72
CA VAL A 138 16.18 -4.52 -7.45
C VAL A 138 16.29 -5.79 -6.61
N VAL A 139 17.45 -6.43 -6.61
CA VAL A 139 17.66 -7.74 -6.00
C VAL A 139 17.44 -7.74 -4.49
N GLU A 140 17.96 -6.71 -3.80
CA GLU A 140 17.88 -6.63 -2.35
C GLU A 140 16.51 -6.19 -1.84
N ALA A 141 15.85 -7.00 -1.01
CA ALA A 141 14.57 -6.70 -0.41
C ALA A 141 14.57 -5.39 0.39
N SER A 142 15.65 -5.13 1.13
CA SER A 142 15.82 -3.90 1.90
C SER A 142 15.84 -2.64 1.03
N GLN A 143 16.39 -2.72 -0.18
CA GLN A 143 16.42 -1.61 -1.13
C GLN A 143 15.05 -1.40 -1.77
N ARG A 144 14.34 -2.48 -2.15
CA ARG A 144 12.95 -2.37 -2.63
C ARG A 144 12.06 -1.67 -1.62
N LEU A 145 12.18 -2.05 -0.35
CA LEU A 145 11.42 -1.43 0.73
C LEU A 145 11.72 0.05 0.92
N ARG A 146 13.00 0.42 0.88
CA ARG A 146 13.41 1.84 0.93
C ARG A 146 12.82 2.62 -0.23
N THR A 147 12.79 2.03 -1.41
CA THR A 147 12.22 2.65 -2.61
C THR A 147 10.72 2.85 -2.47
N TYR A 148 9.98 1.82 -2.05
CA TYR A 148 8.54 1.95 -1.75
C TYR A 148 8.28 3.06 -0.73
N LYS A 149 9.03 3.08 0.37
CA LYS A 149 8.91 4.13 1.41
C LYS A 149 9.16 5.52 0.84
N ARG A 150 10.22 5.69 0.06
CA ARG A 150 10.57 6.99 -0.51
C ARG A 150 9.51 7.50 -1.46
N ILE A 151 8.98 6.64 -2.33
CA ILE A 151 7.90 7.00 -3.27
C ILE A 151 6.62 7.36 -2.51
N SER A 152 6.25 6.59 -1.49
CA SER A 152 5.04 6.85 -0.70
C SER A 152 5.15 8.11 0.16
N SER A 153 6.34 8.41 0.69
CA SER A 153 6.59 9.58 1.55
C SER A 153 7.06 10.82 0.78
N ALA A 154 7.17 10.76 -0.56
CA ALA A 154 7.54 11.92 -1.37
C ALA A 154 6.48 13.04 -1.19
N GLU A 155 6.86 14.27 -0.85
CA GLU A 155 5.92 15.36 -0.58
C GLU A 155 5.56 16.18 -1.84
N SER A 156 6.42 16.15 -2.84
CA SER A 156 6.27 16.90 -4.09
C SER A 156 6.46 16.03 -5.33
N GLU A 157 6.07 16.56 -6.49
CA GLU A 157 6.41 15.94 -7.78
C GLU A 157 7.92 15.96 -8.04
N ASP A 158 8.61 17.02 -7.61
CA ASP A 158 10.06 17.12 -7.75
C ASP A 158 10.79 16.02 -6.98
N ASP A 159 10.27 15.63 -5.79
CA ASP A 159 10.80 14.49 -5.05
C ASP A 159 10.63 13.18 -5.82
N LEU A 160 9.45 12.95 -6.42
CA LEU A 160 9.22 11.76 -7.25
C LEU A 160 10.16 11.73 -8.46
N VAL A 161 10.36 12.87 -9.13
CA VAL A 161 11.29 12.98 -10.26
C VAL A 161 12.73 12.72 -9.82
N ALA A 162 13.14 13.24 -8.67
CA ALA A 162 14.48 13.00 -8.12
C ALA A 162 14.70 11.52 -7.79
N ILE A 163 13.72 10.87 -7.16
CA ILE A 163 13.76 9.44 -6.85
C ILE A 163 13.80 8.61 -8.13
N HIS A 164 12.99 8.94 -9.13
CA HIS A 164 12.95 8.26 -10.42
C HIS A 164 14.33 8.28 -11.10
N ARG A 165 14.96 9.46 -11.22
CA ARG A 165 16.30 9.61 -11.79
C ARG A 165 17.37 8.81 -11.06
N GLU A 166 17.34 8.84 -9.72
CA GLU A 166 18.28 8.06 -8.89
C GLU A 166 18.14 6.56 -9.11
N ILE A 167 16.91 6.06 -9.23
CA ILE A 167 16.63 4.64 -9.44
C ILE A 167 17.09 4.23 -10.85
N GLU A 168 16.82 5.06 -11.86
CA GLU A 168 17.26 4.80 -13.22
C GLU A 168 18.78 4.80 -13.34
N ASP A 169 19.47 5.76 -12.69
CA ASP A 169 20.94 5.84 -12.67
C ASP A 169 21.56 4.62 -11.98
N ARG A 170 20.93 4.13 -10.93
CA ARG A 170 21.47 3.05 -10.10
C ARG A 170 21.20 1.64 -10.62
N TYR A 171 20.01 1.42 -11.19
CA TYR A 171 19.52 0.09 -11.58
C TYR A 171 19.28 -0.05 -13.08
N GLY A 172 19.49 1.02 -13.84
CA GLY A 172 19.23 1.07 -15.28
C GLY A 172 17.79 1.37 -15.63
N ARG A 173 17.42 1.09 -16.88
CA ARG A 173 16.09 1.40 -17.40
C ARG A 173 14.98 0.88 -16.50
N ILE A 174 14.07 1.76 -16.14
CA ILE A 174 12.95 1.46 -15.24
C ILE A 174 11.94 0.54 -15.96
N PRO A 175 11.56 -0.60 -15.37
CA PRO A 175 10.54 -1.47 -15.92
C PRO A 175 9.14 -0.90 -15.68
N GLU A 176 8.18 -1.28 -16.53
CA GLU A 176 6.80 -0.79 -16.52
C GLU A 176 6.11 -0.86 -15.13
N PRO A 177 6.22 -1.94 -14.34
CA PRO A 177 5.60 -1.96 -13.01
C PRO A 177 6.14 -0.89 -12.06
N VAL A 178 7.42 -0.51 -12.19
CA VAL A 178 8.03 0.56 -11.38
C VAL A 178 7.61 1.93 -11.90
N GLU A 179 7.49 2.14 -13.22
CA GLU A 179 6.89 3.35 -13.78
C GLU A 179 5.44 3.53 -13.27
N ASN A 180 4.67 2.45 -13.28
CA ASN A 180 3.32 2.45 -12.73
C ASN A 180 3.29 2.79 -11.23
N LEU A 181 4.29 2.38 -10.45
CA LEU A 181 4.40 2.74 -9.03
C LEU A 181 4.59 4.25 -8.84
N PHE A 182 5.39 4.91 -9.68
CA PHE A 182 5.53 6.37 -9.66
C PHE A 182 4.23 7.09 -10.05
N LEU A 183 3.56 6.62 -11.10
CA LEU A 183 2.25 7.13 -11.50
C LEU A 183 1.21 6.93 -10.40
N PHE A 184 1.22 5.79 -9.72
CA PHE A 184 0.33 5.52 -8.59
C PHE A 184 0.58 6.48 -7.43
N GLY A 185 1.84 6.72 -7.06
CA GLY A 185 2.21 7.70 -6.05
C GLY A 185 1.73 9.12 -6.37
N ARG A 186 1.89 9.54 -7.64
CA ARG A 186 1.39 10.83 -8.15
C ARG A 186 -0.14 10.92 -8.10
N LEU A 187 -0.82 9.89 -8.62
CA LEU A 187 -2.28 9.81 -8.63
C LEU A 187 -2.86 9.90 -7.22
N ARG A 188 -2.30 9.15 -6.27
CA ARG A 188 -2.73 9.16 -4.88
C ARG A 188 -2.68 10.55 -4.27
N LYS A 189 -1.54 11.24 -4.39
CA LYS A 189 -1.38 12.60 -3.87
C LYS A 189 -2.34 13.60 -4.49
N LEU A 190 -2.53 13.51 -5.79
CA LEU A 190 -3.47 14.37 -6.50
C LEU A 190 -4.89 14.12 -6.00
N ALA A 191 -5.28 12.85 -5.85
CA ALA A 191 -6.58 12.43 -5.36
C ALA A 191 -6.84 12.88 -3.92
N GLU A 192 -5.85 12.75 -3.01
CA GLU A 192 -5.93 13.24 -1.63
C GLU A 192 -6.15 14.76 -1.57
N ARG A 193 -5.40 15.53 -2.38
CA ARG A 193 -5.53 17.01 -2.44
C ARG A 193 -6.91 17.48 -2.91
N ILE A 194 -7.50 16.76 -3.86
CA ILE A 194 -8.81 17.08 -4.44
C ILE A 194 -9.93 16.63 -3.50
N GLY A 195 -9.72 15.59 -2.71
CA GLY A 195 -10.74 14.98 -1.86
C GLY A 195 -11.48 13.85 -2.59
N ILE A 196 -10.75 13.01 -3.31
CA ILE A 196 -11.28 11.79 -3.92
C ILE A 196 -11.37 10.69 -2.86
N VAL A 197 -12.46 9.92 -2.88
CA VAL A 197 -12.69 8.78 -1.96
C VAL A 197 -12.18 7.49 -2.56
N SER A 198 -12.51 7.24 -3.83
CA SER A 198 -12.04 6.05 -4.53
C SER A 198 -11.84 6.26 -6.02
N ILE A 199 -10.95 5.48 -6.63
CA ILE A 199 -10.71 5.36 -8.06
C ILE A 199 -10.69 3.88 -8.39
N ASP A 200 -11.75 3.41 -9.03
CA ASP A 200 -11.96 1.98 -9.26
C ASP A 200 -12.09 1.68 -10.75
N ARG A 201 -11.47 0.57 -11.19
CA ARG A 201 -11.73 0.03 -12.51
C ARG A 201 -13.09 -0.66 -12.51
N VAL A 202 -13.93 -0.26 -13.43
CA VAL A 202 -15.27 -0.83 -13.61
C VAL A 202 -15.42 -1.42 -15.01
N SER A 203 -16.49 -2.19 -15.24
CA SER A 203 -16.80 -2.69 -16.59
C SER A 203 -16.99 -1.50 -17.55
N GLY A 204 -16.09 -1.38 -18.53
CA GLY A 204 -16.12 -0.32 -19.55
C GLY A 204 -15.44 0.99 -19.16
N GLY A 205 -14.63 1.04 -18.06
CA GLY A 205 -13.93 2.28 -17.78
C GLY A 205 -13.40 2.44 -16.35
N ILE A 206 -13.37 3.67 -15.89
CA ILE A 206 -12.94 4.08 -14.54
C ILE A 206 -14.10 4.80 -13.85
N ALA A 207 -14.31 4.53 -12.57
CA ALA A 207 -15.21 5.27 -11.69
C ALA A 207 -14.40 6.01 -10.62
N ILE A 208 -14.56 7.32 -10.54
CA ILE A 208 -13.92 8.21 -9.58
C ILE A 208 -14.99 8.75 -8.64
N LYS A 209 -14.92 8.40 -7.36
CA LYS A 209 -15.87 8.88 -6.35
C LYS A 209 -15.29 10.09 -5.61
N LEU A 210 -15.98 11.20 -5.69
CA LEU A 210 -15.66 12.43 -5.00
C LEU A 210 -16.25 12.41 -3.59
N SER A 211 -15.56 13.04 -2.63
CA SER A 211 -16.14 13.33 -1.32
C SER A 211 -17.10 14.50 -1.39
N GLU A 212 -17.94 14.69 -0.37
CA GLU A 212 -18.84 15.85 -0.26
C GLU A 212 -18.09 17.18 -0.21
N ASN A 213 -16.85 17.17 0.26
CA ASN A 213 -15.98 18.33 0.39
C ASN A 213 -14.88 18.37 -0.69
N ALA A 214 -15.06 17.68 -1.81
CA ALA A 214 -14.08 17.65 -2.88
C ALA A 214 -13.84 19.05 -3.46
N LYS A 215 -12.57 19.42 -3.63
CA LYS A 215 -12.13 20.69 -4.20
C LYS A 215 -12.12 20.62 -5.72
N VAL A 216 -13.31 20.60 -6.29
CA VAL A 216 -13.54 20.51 -7.74
C VAL A 216 -14.35 21.71 -8.20
N LEU A 217 -13.90 22.36 -9.26
CA LEU A 217 -14.67 23.44 -9.89
C LEU A 217 -15.74 22.83 -10.81
N PRO A 218 -17.03 23.21 -10.66
CA PRO A 218 -18.11 22.69 -11.51
C PRO A 218 -17.85 22.91 -13.01
N GLU A 219 -17.24 24.04 -13.37
CA GLU A 219 -16.88 24.37 -14.74
C GLU A 219 -15.86 23.37 -15.32
N LYS A 220 -14.85 22.99 -14.52
CA LYS A 220 -13.85 22.03 -14.91
C LYS A 220 -14.40 20.59 -15.00
N LEU A 221 -15.36 20.27 -14.16
CA LEU A 221 -16.08 19.01 -14.27
C LEU A 221 -16.88 18.93 -15.57
N MET A 222 -17.53 20.01 -15.97
CA MET A 222 -18.24 20.09 -17.25
C MET A 222 -17.30 19.99 -18.43
N GLU A 223 -16.13 20.63 -18.39
CA GLU A 223 -15.07 20.50 -19.41
C GLU A 223 -14.69 19.02 -19.63
N VAL A 224 -14.47 18.25 -18.54
CA VAL A 224 -14.18 16.82 -18.66
C VAL A 224 -15.33 16.02 -19.28
N LEU A 225 -16.59 16.38 -18.93
CA LEU A 225 -17.78 15.70 -19.47
C LEU A 225 -17.98 15.98 -20.96
N GLU A 226 -17.57 17.14 -21.45
CA GLU A 226 -17.65 17.54 -22.84
C GLU A 226 -16.50 16.97 -23.69
N GLU A 227 -15.28 16.97 -23.14
CA GLU A 227 -14.08 16.54 -23.87
C GLU A 227 -13.87 15.01 -23.87
N THR A 228 -14.49 14.27 -22.93
CA THR A 228 -14.30 12.85 -22.79
C THR A 228 -15.55 12.09 -23.25
N GLU A 229 -15.45 11.42 -24.37
CA GLU A 229 -16.55 10.63 -24.92
C GLU A 229 -17.01 9.54 -23.93
N GLY A 230 -18.32 9.49 -23.68
CA GLY A 230 -18.90 8.53 -22.71
C GLY A 230 -18.66 8.86 -21.24
N ALA A 231 -18.13 10.05 -20.92
CA ALA A 231 -18.05 10.51 -19.55
C ALA A 231 -19.44 10.83 -18.99
N SER A 232 -19.65 10.53 -17.71
CA SER A 232 -20.90 10.84 -17.01
C SER A 232 -20.65 11.12 -15.54
N PHE A 233 -21.46 12.04 -14.99
CA PHE A 233 -21.39 12.36 -13.56
C PHE A 233 -22.74 12.11 -12.89
N SER A 234 -22.73 11.36 -11.79
CA SER A 234 -23.94 11.01 -11.06
C SER A 234 -24.18 11.96 -9.88
N PRO A 235 -25.45 12.13 -9.44
CA PRO A 235 -25.79 12.90 -8.24
C PRO A 235 -25.11 12.36 -6.95
N SER A 236 -24.67 11.11 -6.95
CA SER A 236 -23.92 10.50 -5.84
C SER A 236 -22.42 10.84 -5.83
N GLY A 237 -21.99 11.80 -6.65
CA GLY A 237 -20.60 12.25 -6.71
C GLY A 237 -19.66 11.27 -7.42
N ILE A 238 -20.14 10.45 -8.36
CA ILE A 238 -19.32 9.52 -9.10
C ILE A 238 -19.15 10.01 -10.54
N LEU A 239 -17.91 10.34 -10.91
CA LEU A 239 -17.48 10.58 -12.27
C LEU A 239 -17.09 9.24 -12.91
N ARG A 240 -17.74 8.87 -14.00
CA ARG A 240 -17.42 7.69 -14.80
C ARG A 240 -16.80 8.13 -16.12
N ILE A 241 -15.76 7.45 -16.55
CA ILE A 241 -15.06 7.65 -17.80
C ILE A 241 -15.15 6.33 -18.54
N ALA A 242 -15.82 6.32 -19.68
CA ALA A 242 -15.83 5.20 -20.60
C ALA A 242 -14.55 5.22 -21.44
N GLU A 243 -14.13 4.06 -21.95
CA GLU A 243 -12.90 3.90 -22.73
C GLU A 243 -11.64 4.34 -21.98
N VAL A 244 -11.04 3.37 -21.30
CA VAL A 244 -9.77 3.60 -20.59
C VAL A 244 -8.63 3.38 -21.60
N PRO A 245 -7.78 4.40 -21.83
CA PRO A 245 -6.54 4.26 -22.58
C PRO A 245 -5.66 3.13 -22.03
N GLU A 246 -4.60 2.77 -22.76
CA GLU A 246 -3.68 1.69 -22.41
C GLU A 246 -3.19 1.70 -20.94
N ASN A 247 -3.00 2.90 -20.34
CA ASN A 247 -2.62 3.02 -18.90
C ASN A 247 -3.69 3.78 -18.10
N PRO A 248 -4.49 3.09 -17.27
CA PRO A 248 -5.55 3.71 -16.48
C PRO A 248 -5.05 4.67 -15.40
N LEU A 249 -3.80 4.55 -14.93
CA LEU A 249 -3.19 5.51 -13.99
C LEU A 249 -3.00 6.86 -14.66
N SER A 250 -2.41 6.87 -15.85
CA SER A 250 -2.19 8.11 -16.62
C SER A 250 -3.50 8.79 -17.01
N ALA A 251 -4.51 8.01 -17.39
CA ALA A 251 -5.83 8.53 -17.70
C ALA A 251 -6.48 9.18 -16.47
N SER A 252 -6.42 8.53 -15.31
CA SER A 252 -6.94 9.06 -14.05
C SER A 252 -6.21 10.35 -13.64
N ILE A 253 -4.88 10.40 -13.77
CA ILE A 253 -4.09 11.60 -13.48
C ILE A 253 -4.57 12.78 -14.36
N LYS A 254 -4.65 12.56 -15.67
CA LYS A 254 -5.09 13.61 -16.62
C LYS A 254 -6.45 14.18 -16.24
N VAL A 255 -7.42 13.32 -15.93
CA VAL A 255 -8.75 13.75 -15.50
C VAL A 255 -8.70 14.55 -14.20
N LEU A 256 -7.97 14.07 -13.19
CA LEU A 256 -7.84 14.76 -11.92
C LEU A 256 -7.11 16.11 -12.05
N GLU A 257 -6.15 16.22 -12.95
CA GLU A 257 -5.49 17.50 -13.26
C GLU A 257 -6.42 18.50 -13.91
N THR A 258 -7.33 18.03 -14.78
CA THR A 258 -8.33 18.90 -15.42
C THR A 258 -9.36 19.41 -14.41
N ILE A 259 -9.89 18.55 -13.52
CA ILE A 259 -10.91 18.94 -12.53
C ILE A 259 -10.38 19.68 -11.31
N ARG A 260 -9.07 19.72 -11.13
CA ARG A 260 -8.42 20.38 -10.01
C ARG A 260 -8.65 21.88 -10.05
N SER A 261 -8.99 22.46 -8.91
CA SER A 261 -9.08 23.92 -8.69
C SER A 261 -7.72 24.61 -8.67
#